data_30f65d866746fa7dfe5213486ece1cea
#
_entry.id   30f65d866746fa7dfe5213486ece1cea
#
_cell.length_a   1.000
_cell.length_b   1.000
_cell.length_c   1.000
_cell.angle_alpha   90.00
_cell.angle_beta   90.00
_cell.angle_gamma   90.00
#
_symmetry.space_group_name_H-M   'P 1'
#
loop_
_entity.id
_entity.type
_entity.pdbx_description
1 polymer ?
#
loop_
_entity_poly.entity_id
_entity_poly.type
_entity_poly.pdbx_seq_one_letter_code
_entity_poly.pdbx_strand_id
1 'polypeptide(L)'
;MVIQVYVEGGVINGNVDATTASNSEALREELNRFMQKALGREDVTIVVKKCAGYKNAVKEFINSEDIQSTYLYVDLDRVPELREDWFNSLVEDDISIPEDRKSRICFWIQEMEAWFLKQPQAIEDWASDEGYLRVAGQEAEIADHHSIAGKDIEHLQHKASDVLATILRQKFMLEPRNGKKLKLRYGKLRHAPGIIAHLSPAALIKRDSELERFCEKVKDQADDM
;
A
#
# COMPACT_ATOMS: atom_id res chain seq x y z
N MET A 1 -6.47 -19.68 -12.54
CA MET A 1 -5.10 -19.57 -11.95
C MET A 1 -5.17 -18.91 -10.58
N VAL A 2 -4.29 -19.26 -9.62
CA VAL A 2 -4.18 -18.57 -8.31
C VAL A 2 -2.82 -17.88 -8.23
N ILE A 3 -2.82 -16.57 -7.98
CA ILE A 3 -1.60 -15.78 -7.78
C ILE A 3 -1.45 -15.43 -6.30
N GLN A 4 -0.33 -15.77 -5.71
CA GLN A 4 0.02 -15.45 -4.33
C GLN A 4 0.87 -14.19 -4.30
N VAL A 5 0.46 -13.18 -3.53
CA VAL A 5 1.19 -11.93 -3.36
C VAL A 5 1.63 -11.81 -1.91
N TYR A 6 2.92 -12.00 -1.66
CA TYR A 6 3.51 -11.78 -0.34
C TYR A 6 3.71 -10.28 -0.12
N VAL A 7 3.22 -9.79 1.00
CA VAL A 7 3.32 -8.37 1.37
C VAL A 7 3.90 -8.22 2.77
N GLU A 8 4.56 -7.10 2.99
CA GLU A 8 4.92 -6.70 4.33
C GLU A 8 3.65 -6.42 5.15
N GLY A 9 3.57 -6.95 6.34
CA GLY A 9 2.45 -6.74 7.25
C GLY A 9 2.89 -6.70 8.70
N GLY A 10 2.06 -6.12 9.54
CA GLY A 10 2.32 -6.06 10.98
C GLY A 10 2.53 -7.46 11.60
N VAL A 11 3.38 -7.51 12.60
CA VAL A 11 3.66 -8.74 13.35
C VAL A 11 2.39 -9.16 14.08
N ILE A 12 1.90 -10.36 13.80
CA ILE A 12 0.98 -11.05 14.71
C ILE A 12 1.87 -11.80 15.71
N ASN A 13 2.42 -11.08 16.66
CA ASN A 13 2.96 -11.72 17.87
C ASN A 13 1.77 -12.12 18.74
N GLY A 14 1.84 -13.25 19.41
CA GLY A 14 0.76 -13.76 20.28
C GLY A 14 0.29 -12.83 21.40
N ASN A 15 0.84 -11.63 21.50
CA ASN A 15 0.50 -10.57 22.44
C ASN A 15 -0.18 -9.35 21.80
N VAL A 16 -0.66 -9.43 20.55
CA VAL A 16 -1.36 -8.32 19.87
C VAL A 16 -2.81 -8.32 20.34
N ASP A 17 -3.33 -7.14 20.71
CA ASP A 17 -4.73 -7.00 21.08
C ASP A 17 -5.67 -7.32 19.91
N ALA A 18 -6.92 -7.73 20.23
CA ALA A 18 -7.89 -8.16 19.23
C ALA A 18 -8.20 -7.07 18.17
N THR A 19 -8.14 -5.79 18.54
CA THR A 19 -8.40 -4.66 17.63
C THR A 19 -7.28 -4.54 16.59
N THR A 20 -6.03 -4.64 17.02
CA THR A 20 -4.88 -4.60 16.12
C THR A 20 -4.86 -5.81 15.17
N ALA A 21 -5.21 -7.00 15.66
CA ALA A 21 -5.33 -8.20 14.84
C ALA A 21 -6.44 -8.04 13.78
N SER A 22 -7.61 -7.54 14.17
CA SER A 22 -8.74 -7.28 13.28
C SER A 22 -8.40 -6.23 12.20
N ASN A 23 -7.78 -5.12 12.58
CA ASN A 23 -7.38 -4.07 11.64
C ASN A 23 -6.31 -4.57 10.64
N SER A 24 -5.41 -5.42 11.11
CA SER A 24 -4.39 -6.03 10.27
C SER A 24 -5.00 -6.98 9.23
N GLU A 25 -6.04 -7.73 9.60
CA GLU A 25 -6.77 -8.59 8.66
C GLU A 25 -7.60 -7.76 7.68
N ALA A 26 -8.28 -6.71 8.14
CA ALA A 26 -9.00 -5.78 7.27
C ALA A 26 -8.08 -5.17 6.18
N LEU A 27 -6.84 -4.79 6.54
CA LEU A 27 -5.86 -4.31 5.56
C LEU A 27 -5.53 -5.37 4.51
N ARG A 28 -5.31 -6.63 4.93
CA ARG A 28 -5.05 -7.72 4.00
C ARG A 28 -6.22 -7.95 3.04
N GLU A 29 -7.44 -7.95 3.57
CA GLU A 29 -8.64 -8.16 2.76
C GLU A 29 -8.86 -7.04 1.75
N GLU A 30 -8.67 -5.78 2.14
CA GLU A 30 -8.84 -4.66 1.22
C GLU A 30 -7.74 -4.62 0.15
N LEU A 31 -6.48 -4.93 0.49
CA LEU A 31 -5.42 -5.10 -0.51
C LEU A 31 -5.77 -6.23 -1.49
N ASN A 32 -6.27 -7.35 -0.99
CA ASN A 32 -6.69 -8.48 -1.84
C ASN A 32 -7.80 -8.07 -2.82
N ARG A 33 -8.84 -7.40 -2.32
CA ARG A 33 -9.95 -6.88 -3.15
C ARG A 33 -9.47 -5.86 -4.17
N PHE A 34 -8.59 -4.96 -3.75
CA PHE A 34 -8.04 -3.92 -4.62
C PHE A 34 -7.22 -4.53 -5.76
N MET A 35 -6.27 -5.43 -5.46
CA MET A 35 -5.44 -6.09 -6.47
C MET A 35 -6.27 -6.96 -7.42
N GLN A 36 -7.30 -7.66 -6.90
CA GLN A 36 -8.23 -8.43 -7.73
C GLN A 36 -8.98 -7.52 -8.72
N LYS A 37 -9.47 -6.36 -8.26
CA LYS A 37 -10.13 -5.38 -9.11
C LYS A 37 -9.15 -4.74 -10.11
N ALA A 38 -7.91 -4.48 -9.70
CA ALA A 38 -6.86 -3.92 -10.56
C ALA A 38 -6.52 -4.87 -11.71
N LEU A 39 -6.45 -6.17 -11.43
CA LEU A 39 -6.20 -7.18 -12.45
C LEU A 39 -7.35 -7.25 -13.47
N GLY A 40 -8.62 -7.18 -13.02
CA GLY A 40 -9.79 -7.18 -13.88
C GLY A 40 -10.03 -8.49 -14.63
N ARG A 41 -9.58 -9.65 -14.09
CA ARG A 41 -9.74 -11.00 -14.65
C ARG A 41 -10.44 -11.92 -13.66
N GLU A 42 -11.50 -12.58 -14.09
CA GLU A 42 -12.30 -13.51 -13.27
C GLU A 42 -11.68 -14.93 -13.21
N ASP A 43 -10.88 -15.29 -14.20
CA ASP A 43 -10.18 -16.58 -14.30
C ASP A 43 -8.88 -16.62 -13.46
N VAL A 44 -8.50 -15.50 -12.87
CA VAL A 44 -7.33 -15.36 -11.98
C VAL A 44 -7.80 -14.94 -10.59
N THR A 45 -7.38 -15.67 -9.57
CA THR A 45 -7.63 -15.31 -8.17
C THR A 45 -6.36 -14.77 -7.52
N ILE A 46 -6.41 -13.55 -6.99
CA ILE A 46 -5.32 -12.98 -6.18
C ILE A 46 -5.50 -13.41 -4.72
N VAL A 47 -4.41 -13.84 -4.10
CA VAL A 47 -4.35 -14.17 -2.67
C VAL A 47 -3.20 -13.40 -2.02
N VAL A 48 -3.53 -12.33 -1.30
CA VAL A 48 -2.56 -11.55 -0.54
C VAL A 48 -2.19 -12.29 0.74
N LYS A 49 -0.90 -12.56 0.92
CA LYS A 49 -0.29 -13.18 2.10
C LYS A 49 0.54 -12.15 2.86
N LYS A 50 0.14 -11.86 4.06
CA LYS A 50 0.83 -10.92 4.93
C LYS A 50 1.89 -11.64 5.76
N CYS A 51 3.10 -11.10 5.78
CA CYS A 51 4.24 -11.61 6.51
C CYS A 51 4.66 -10.66 7.63
N ALA A 52 5.28 -11.20 8.68
CA ALA A 52 5.76 -10.42 9.82
C ALA A 52 7.05 -9.65 9.45
N GLY A 53 6.90 -8.49 8.81
CA GLY A 53 7.97 -7.63 8.32
C GLY A 53 8.54 -8.06 6.96
N TYR A 54 9.27 -7.14 6.30
CA TYR A 54 9.73 -7.32 4.92
C TYR A 54 10.69 -8.50 4.75
N LYS A 55 11.62 -8.73 5.70
CA LYS A 55 12.58 -9.86 5.62
C LYS A 55 11.87 -11.22 5.61
N ASN A 56 10.78 -11.35 6.38
CA ASN A 56 9.99 -12.58 6.36
C ASN A 56 9.17 -12.70 5.07
N ALA A 57 8.63 -11.60 4.54
CA ALA A 57 7.97 -11.62 3.24
C ALA A 57 8.92 -12.07 2.13
N VAL A 58 10.15 -11.56 2.12
CA VAL A 58 11.20 -11.97 1.17
C VAL A 58 11.53 -13.45 1.32
N LYS A 59 11.72 -13.95 2.55
CA LYS A 59 12.05 -15.36 2.81
C LYS A 59 10.92 -16.30 2.36
N GLU A 60 9.67 -15.99 2.69
CA GLU A 60 8.50 -16.76 2.24
C GLU A 60 8.37 -16.76 0.72
N PHE A 61 8.60 -15.61 0.08
CA PHE A 61 8.63 -15.50 -1.37
C PHE A 61 9.75 -16.35 -2.00
N ILE A 62 10.97 -16.29 -1.48
CA ILE A 62 12.10 -17.08 -1.98
C ILE A 62 11.86 -18.59 -1.82
N ASN A 63 11.23 -19.00 -0.72
CA ASN A 63 11.00 -20.40 -0.40
C ASN A 63 9.71 -20.97 -1.00
N SER A 64 8.93 -20.15 -1.71
CA SER A 64 7.70 -20.63 -2.33
C SER A 64 7.99 -21.67 -3.41
N GLU A 65 7.26 -22.78 -3.40
CA GLU A 65 7.43 -23.90 -4.36
C GLU A 65 6.98 -23.50 -5.77
N ASP A 66 5.92 -22.69 -5.86
CA ASP A 66 5.35 -22.23 -7.13
C ASP A 66 5.84 -20.80 -7.47
N ILE A 67 7.02 -20.75 -8.11
CA ILE A 67 7.63 -19.47 -8.53
C ILE A 67 6.73 -18.74 -9.52
N GLN A 68 6.07 -19.47 -10.42
CA GLN A 68 5.30 -18.88 -11.50
C GLN A 68 4.08 -18.11 -11.00
N SER A 69 3.44 -18.58 -9.94
CA SER A 69 2.24 -17.96 -9.38
C SER A 69 2.52 -17.12 -8.14
N THR A 70 3.79 -16.76 -7.88
CA THR A 70 4.17 -16.04 -6.66
C THR A 70 4.82 -14.70 -6.96
N TYR A 71 4.37 -13.65 -6.29
CA TYR A 71 4.91 -12.30 -6.35
C TYR A 71 5.23 -11.78 -4.95
N LEU A 72 6.18 -10.87 -4.88
CA LEU A 72 6.48 -10.09 -3.69
C LEU A 72 6.10 -8.62 -3.94
N TYR A 73 5.39 -8.00 -2.99
CA TYR A 73 5.04 -6.59 -3.06
C TYR A 73 5.38 -5.94 -1.71
N VAL A 74 6.38 -5.07 -1.70
CA VAL A 74 6.95 -4.47 -0.48
C VAL A 74 7.22 -2.98 -0.64
N ASP A 75 7.32 -2.27 0.49
CA ASP A 75 7.74 -0.87 0.49
C ASP A 75 9.22 -0.79 0.03
N LEU A 76 9.51 0.11 -0.93
CA LEU A 76 10.89 0.38 -1.34
C LEU A 76 11.62 1.25 -0.31
N ASP A 77 10.87 2.08 0.46
CA ASP A 77 11.38 3.07 1.40
C ASP A 77 12.32 4.13 0.78
N ARG A 78 12.35 4.23 -0.54
CA ARG A 78 13.28 5.04 -1.34
C ARG A 78 12.62 5.49 -2.64
N VAL A 79 13.32 6.37 -3.38
CA VAL A 79 12.97 6.75 -4.76
C VAL A 79 13.26 5.60 -5.73
N PRO A 80 12.61 5.57 -6.91
CA PRO A 80 12.71 4.43 -7.85
C PRO A 80 14.14 4.11 -8.29
N GLU A 81 15.00 5.11 -8.42
CA GLU A 81 16.39 4.99 -8.87
C GLU A 81 17.27 4.19 -7.90
N LEU A 82 16.84 4.10 -6.63
CA LEU A 82 17.56 3.37 -5.59
C LEU A 82 17.06 1.94 -5.40
N ARG A 83 16.36 1.39 -6.41
CA ARG A 83 15.87 0.01 -6.39
C ARG A 83 16.99 -1.02 -6.18
N GLU A 84 18.14 -0.83 -6.82
CA GLU A 84 19.28 -1.73 -6.67
C GLU A 84 19.87 -1.70 -5.24
N ASP A 85 19.81 -0.58 -4.56
CA ASP A 85 20.25 -0.48 -3.17
C ASP A 85 19.39 -1.32 -2.22
N TRP A 86 18.11 -1.52 -2.56
CA TRP A 86 17.24 -2.41 -1.81
C TRP A 86 17.71 -3.88 -1.93
N PHE A 87 18.07 -4.33 -3.13
CA PHE A 87 18.64 -5.66 -3.33
C PHE A 87 19.98 -5.81 -2.61
N ASN A 88 20.84 -4.80 -2.67
CA ASN A 88 22.13 -4.81 -1.99
C ASN A 88 21.98 -4.90 -0.47
N SER A 89 20.99 -4.19 0.10
CA SER A 89 20.73 -4.26 1.55
C SER A 89 20.28 -5.64 2.02
N LEU A 90 19.62 -6.43 1.18
CA LEU A 90 19.28 -7.82 1.50
C LEU A 90 20.52 -8.73 1.53
N VAL A 91 21.48 -8.49 0.64
CA VAL A 91 22.76 -9.23 0.64
C VAL A 91 23.55 -8.96 1.93
N GLU A 92 23.53 -7.72 2.44
CA GLU A 92 24.12 -7.37 3.75
C GLU A 92 23.45 -8.13 4.92
N ASP A 93 22.21 -8.53 4.75
CA ASP A 93 21.42 -9.32 5.70
C ASP A 93 21.49 -10.84 5.43
N ASP A 94 22.43 -11.31 4.62
CA ASP A 94 22.59 -12.70 4.18
C ASP A 94 21.35 -13.28 3.44
N ILE A 95 20.58 -12.42 2.78
CA ILE A 95 19.42 -12.82 1.99
C ILE A 95 19.74 -12.61 0.51
N SER A 96 19.85 -13.70 -0.24
CA SER A 96 20.07 -13.66 -1.70
C SER A 96 18.79 -14.02 -2.44
N ILE A 97 18.36 -13.14 -3.35
CA ILE A 97 17.21 -13.39 -4.21
C ILE A 97 17.69 -14.01 -5.52
N PRO A 98 17.19 -15.21 -5.88
CA PRO A 98 17.48 -15.83 -7.17
C PRO A 98 17.11 -14.91 -8.35
N GLU A 99 17.93 -14.91 -9.39
CA GLU A 99 17.77 -13.97 -10.52
C GLU A 99 16.43 -14.13 -11.24
N ASP A 100 15.96 -15.36 -11.40
CA ASP A 100 14.68 -15.70 -11.99
C ASP A 100 13.46 -15.19 -11.20
N ARG A 101 13.65 -14.86 -9.92
CA ARG A 101 12.60 -14.30 -9.04
C ARG A 101 12.56 -12.77 -9.02
N LYS A 102 13.67 -12.09 -9.33
CA LYS A 102 13.74 -10.61 -9.25
C LYS A 102 12.66 -9.92 -10.08
N SER A 103 12.32 -10.47 -11.23
CA SER A 103 11.29 -9.91 -12.10
C SER A 103 9.88 -9.94 -11.51
N ARG A 104 9.64 -10.74 -10.44
CA ARG A 104 8.36 -10.90 -9.75
C ARG A 104 8.27 -10.08 -8.47
N ILE A 105 9.25 -9.20 -8.23
CA ILE A 105 9.24 -8.28 -7.10
C ILE A 105 8.71 -6.94 -7.59
N CYS A 106 7.63 -6.49 -6.98
CA CYS A 106 7.02 -5.19 -7.18
C CYS A 106 7.19 -4.34 -5.93
N PHE A 107 7.22 -3.04 -6.10
CA PHE A 107 7.42 -2.13 -5.00
C PHE A 107 6.28 -1.13 -4.85
N TRP A 108 5.88 -0.85 -3.63
CA TRP A 108 5.34 0.45 -3.31
C TRP A 108 6.51 1.44 -3.30
N ILE A 109 6.59 2.28 -4.30
CA ILE A 109 7.65 3.31 -4.37
C ILE A 109 7.50 4.22 -3.17
N GLN A 110 8.56 4.40 -2.42
CA GLN A 110 8.60 4.88 -1.05
C GLN A 110 7.82 3.92 -0.12
N GLU A 111 6.52 4.06 -0.01
CA GLU A 111 5.64 3.30 0.88
C GLU A 111 4.25 3.14 0.23
N MET A 112 3.45 2.20 0.73
CA MET A 112 2.07 1.98 0.27
C MET A 112 1.22 3.26 0.30
N GLU A 113 1.48 4.16 1.23
CA GLU A 113 0.79 5.44 1.38
C GLU A 113 0.97 6.37 0.17
N ALA A 114 1.97 6.15 -0.67
CA ALA A 114 2.12 6.85 -1.95
C ALA A 114 0.91 6.63 -2.88
N TRP A 115 0.28 5.45 -2.85
CA TRP A 115 -0.95 5.19 -3.59
C TRP A 115 -2.08 6.15 -3.20
N PHE A 116 -2.21 6.46 -1.91
CA PHE A 116 -3.22 7.39 -1.41
C PHE A 116 -2.94 8.81 -1.89
N LEU A 117 -1.67 9.23 -1.84
CA LEU A 117 -1.26 10.56 -2.29
C LEU A 117 -1.36 10.73 -3.83
N LYS A 118 -1.25 9.65 -4.60
CA LYS A 118 -1.54 9.63 -6.05
C LYS A 118 -3.03 9.79 -6.37
N GLN A 119 -3.91 9.53 -5.40
CA GLN A 119 -5.37 9.67 -5.53
C GLN A 119 -5.96 10.46 -4.35
N PRO A 120 -5.66 11.75 -4.20
CA PRO A 120 -6.07 12.54 -3.04
C PRO A 120 -7.61 12.59 -2.87
N GLN A 121 -8.39 12.46 -3.95
CA GLN A 121 -9.84 12.39 -3.88
C GLN A 121 -10.34 11.17 -3.09
N ALA A 122 -9.66 10.03 -3.17
CA ALA A 122 -10.01 8.84 -2.39
C ALA A 122 -9.87 9.09 -0.88
N ILE A 123 -8.93 9.94 -0.46
CA ILE A 123 -8.77 10.33 0.94
C ILE A 123 -9.94 11.25 1.37
N GLU A 124 -10.39 12.15 0.48
CA GLU A 124 -11.55 13.02 0.72
C GLU A 124 -12.83 12.21 0.90
N ASP A 125 -13.08 11.29 -0.02
CA ASP A 125 -14.28 10.45 -0.03
C ASP A 125 -14.29 9.56 1.22
N TRP A 126 -13.18 8.91 1.54
CA TRP A 126 -13.04 8.14 2.78
C TRP A 126 -13.29 8.99 4.03
N ALA A 127 -12.70 10.18 4.10
CA ALA A 127 -12.85 11.04 5.26
C ALA A 127 -14.30 11.50 5.45
N SER A 128 -15.01 11.74 4.34
CA SER A 128 -16.44 12.07 4.33
C SER A 128 -17.29 10.90 4.85
N ASP A 129 -17.05 9.70 4.34
CA ASP A 129 -17.80 8.49 4.71
C ASP A 129 -17.60 8.09 6.18
N GLU A 130 -16.39 8.31 6.71
CA GLU A 130 -16.08 8.12 8.13
C GLU A 130 -16.61 9.24 9.04
N GLY A 131 -17.20 10.31 8.46
CA GLY A 131 -17.76 11.44 9.19
C GLY A 131 -16.71 12.35 9.84
N TYR A 132 -15.49 12.38 9.30
CA TYR A 132 -14.49 13.35 9.74
C TYR A 132 -14.86 14.77 9.28
N LEU A 133 -14.71 15.72 10.17
CA LEU A 133 -15.01 17.11 9.89
C LEU A 133 -13.78 17.85 9.35
N ARG A 134 -14.00 18.77 8.42
CA ARG A 134 -12.94 19.70 7.99
C ARG A 134 -12.52 20.63 9.13
N VAL A 135 -11.23 20.88 9.22
CA VAL A 135 -10.70 21.94 10.09
C VAL A 135 -11.07 23.29 9.47
N ALA A 136 -11.60 24.22 10.27
CA ALA A 136 -11.96 25.56 9.81
C ALA A 136 -10.77 26.27 9.14
N GLY A 137 -10.98 26.89 7.99
CA GLY A 137 -9.94 27.50 7.17
C GLY A 137 -9.11 26.54 6.33
N GLN A 138 -9.52 25.25 6.27
CA GLN A 138 -8.83 24.21 5.49
C GLN A 138 -9.76 23.58 4.43
N GLU A 139 -10.61 24.40 3.83
CA GLU A 139 -11.63 23.98 2.86
C GLU A 139 -11.06 23.56 1.50
N ALA A 140 -9.83 24.01 1.15
CA ALA A 140 -9.15 23.61 -0.08
C ALA A 140 -8.98 22.08 -0.17
N GLU A 141 -9.05 21.51 -1.35
CA GLU A 141 -8.90 20.09 -1.60
C GLU A 141 -7.51 19.57 -1.15
N ILE A 142 -7.40 18.27 -0.88
CA ILE A 142 -6.11 17.65 -0.56
C ILE A 142 -5.15 17.76 -1.74
N ALA A 143 -5.65 17.67 -2.97
CA ALA A 143 -4.85 17.80 -4.19
C ALA A 143 -4.05 19.12 -4.23
N ASP A 144 -4.60 20.21 -3.65
CA ASP A 144 -3.97 21.53 -3.58
C ASP A 144 -3.04 21.70 -2.38
N HIS A 145 -2.85 20.67 -1.58
CA HIS A 145 -2.00 20.77 -0.40
C HIS A 145 -0.53 20.92 -0.81
N HIS A 146 0.16 21.91 -0.25
CA HIS A 146 1.55 22.29 -0.60
C HIS A 146 2.56 21.13 -0.53
N SER A 147 2.25 20.07 0.21
CA SER A 147 3.12 18.88 0.32
C SER A 147 3.07 17.98 -0.91
N ILE A 148 1.99 18.05 -1.72
CA ILE A 148 1.78 17.17 -2.88
C ILE A 148 1.43 17.91 -4.17
N ALA A 149 0.86 19.12 -4.09
CA ALA A 149 0.44 19.88 -5.27
C ALA A 149 1.60 20.10 -6.26
N GLY A 150 1.42 19.61 -7.47
CA GLY A 150 2.43 19.71 -8.54
C GLY A 150 3.72 18.93 -8.32
N LYS A 151 3.75 18.04 -7.34
CA LYS A 151 4.94 17.22 -7.05
C LYS A 151 4.80 15.81 -7.61
N ASP A 152 5.94 15.21 -7.91
CA ASP A 152 6.04 13.79 -8.15
C ASP A 152 6.00 13.05 -6.79
N ILE A 153 4.99 12.22 -6.62
CA ILE A 153 4.75 11.48 -5.37
C ILE A 153 5.84 10.44 -5.11
N GLU A 154 6.47 9.90 -6.16
CA GLU A 154 7.55 8.92 -6.02
C GLU A 154 8.88 9.55 -5.57
N HIS A 155 9.01 10.89 -5.71
CA HIS A 155 10.21 11.66 -5.36
C HIS A 155 9.98 12.67 -4.22
N LEU A 156 9.03 12.40 -3.33
CA LEU A 156 8.82 13.23 -2.15
C LEU A 156 10.06 13.24 -1.25
N GLN A 157 10.37 14.41 -0.67
CA GLN A 157 11.50 14.56 0.26
C GLN A 157 11.29 13.88 1.61
N HIS A 158 10.02 13.69 1.99
CA HIS A 158 9.60 13.03 3.22
C HIS A 158 8.85 11.75 2.86
N LYS A 159 8.84 10.79 3.76
CA LYS A 159 8.09 9.54 3.61
C LYS A 159 6.61 9.83 3.29
N ALA A 160 6.04 9.04 2.42
CA ALA A 160 4.63 9.19 2.03
C ALA A 160 3.67 9.11 3.23
N SER A 161 3.96 8.25 4.20
CA SER A 161 3.21 8.14 5.46
C SER A 161 3.26 9.41 6.31
N ASP A 162 4.41 10.09 6.40
CA ASP A 162 4.57 11.35 7.13
C ASP A 162 3.82 12.49 6.46
N VAL A 163 3.89 12.55 5.12
CA VAL A 163 3.14 13.52 4.32
C VAL A 163 1.64 13.32 4.50
N LEU A 164 1.16 12.08 4.38
CA LEU A 164 -0.25 11.73 4.61
C LEU A 164 -0.69 12.11 6.04
N ALA A 165 0.10 11.73 7.05
CA ALA A 165 -0.20 12.06 8.45
C ALA A 165 -0.30 13.56 8.68
N THR A 166 0.55 14.35 8.01
CA THR A 166 0.53 15.81 8.08
C THR A 166 -0.73 16.38 7.44
N ILE A 167 -1.09 15.92 6.24
CA ILE A 167 -2.30 16.31 5.52
C ILE A 167 -3.54 16.02 6.37
N LEU A 168 -3.68 14.78 6.86
CA LEU A 168 -4.85 14.37 7.63
C LEU A 168 -4.99 15.20 8.92
N ARG A 169 -3.89 15.43 9.63
CA ARG A 169 -3.88 16.25 10.85
C ARG A 169 -4.24 17.71 10.60
N GLN A 170 -3.90 18.26 9.45
CA GLN A 170 -4.21 19.64 9.09
C GLN A 170 -5.63 19.80 8.58
N LYS A 171 -6.10 18.86 7.78
CA LYS A 171 -7.37 18.94 7.05
C LYS A 171 -8.57 18.44 7.84
N PHE A 172 -8.39 17.45 8.73
CA PHE A 172 -9.50 16.75 9.36
C PHE A 172 -9.44 16.71 10.90
N MET A 173 -10.62 16.62 11.48
CA MET A 173 -10.80 16.44 12.91
C MET A 173 -11.92 15.45 13.20
N LEU A 174 -11.83 14.82 14.39
CA LEU A 174 -12.89 14.05 15.02
C LEU A 174 -13.66 14.93 15.98
N GLU A 175 -14.97 14.77 16.04
CA GLU A 175 -15.81 15.32 17.10
C GLU A 175 -16.37 14.16 17.96
N PRO A 176 -15.62 13.74 18.99
CA PRO A 176 -16.08 12.69 19.87
C PRO A 176 -17.31 13.14 20.68
N ARG A 177 -18.07 12.17 21.22
CA ARG A 177 -19.32 12.41 21.96
C ARG A 177 -19.21 13.42 23.13
N ASN A 178 -18.00 13.68 23.62
CA ASN A 178 -17.73 14.66 24.67
C ASN A 178 -17.55 16.11 24.14
N GLY A 179 -17.75 16.36 22.85
CA GLY A 179 -17.65 17.68 22.23
C GLY A 179 -16.22 18.22 22.04
N LYS A 180 -15.18 17.48 22.47
CA LYS A 180 -13.79 17.92 22.31
C LYS A 180 -13.29 17.55 20.93
N LYS A 181 -13.09 18.55 20.07
CA LYS A 181 -12.53 18.34 18.72
C LYS A 181 -11.06 17.90 18.80
N LEU A 182 -10.75 16.80 18.14
CA LEU A 182 -9.40 16.23 18.06
C LEU A 182 -8.93 16.16 16.61
N LYS A 183 -7.72 16.62 16.35
CA LYS A 183 -7.09 16.49 15.03
C LYS A 183 -6.92 15.02 14.67
N LEU A 184 -7.21 14.66 13.42
CA LEU A 184 -7.06 13.30 12.94
C LEU A 184 -5.56 12.92 12.90
N ARG A 185 -5.24 11.76 13.46
CA ARG A 185 -3.90 11.17 13.42
C ARG A 185 -3.93 9.91 12.59
N TYR A 186 -3.10 9.86 11.58
CA TYR A 186 -2.96 8.66 10.75
C TYR A 186 -2.43 7.48 11.56
N GLY A 187 -2.97 6.31 11.28
CA GLY A 187 -2.47 5.02 11.75
C GLY A 187 -2.71 3.99 10.66
N LYS A 188 -1.65 3.40 10.10
CA LYS A 188 -1.68 2.51 8.92
C LYS A 188 -2.77 1.45 9.05
N LEU A 189 -2.72 0.64 10.09
CA LEU A 189 -3.68 -0.46 10.27
C LEU A 189 -5.14 -0.01 10.46
N ARG A 190 -5.35 1.18 11.02
CA ARG A 190 -6.69 1.69 11.30
C ARG A 190 -7.36 2.35 10.09
N HIS A 191 -6.58 3.11 9.30
CA HIS A 191 -7.15 3.99 8.29
C HIS A 191 -6.89 3.51 6.86
N ALA A 192 -5.76 2.81 6.62
CA ALA A 192 -5.42 2.34 5.29
C ALA A 192 -6.49 1.42 4.68
N PRO A 193 -7.13 0.48 5.38
CA PRO A 193 -8.19 -0.33 4.79
C PRO A 193 -9.32 0.52 4.19
N GLY A 194 -9.80 1.51 4.95
CA GLY A 194 -10.86 2.42 4.49
C GLY A 194 -10.42 3.26 3.28
N ILE A 195 -9.20 3.80 3.28
CA ILE A 195 -8.68 4.58 2.15
C ILE A 195 -8.52 3.70 0.91
N ILE A 196 -8.00 2.47 1.05
CA ILE A 196 -7.85 1.50 -0.06
C ILE A 196 -9.21 1.19 -0.70
N ALA A 197 -10.25 1.05 0.11
CA ALA A 197 -11.60 0.78 -0.39
C ALA A 197 -12.15 1.89 -1.32
N HIS A 198 -11.63 3.11 -1.18
CA HIS A 198 -12.00 4.28 -2.01
C HIS A 198 -11.07 4.51 -3.21
N LEU A 199 -9.93 3.79 -3.29
CA LEU A 199 -9.05 3.90 -4.46
C LEU A 199 -9.71 3.36 -5.72
N SER A 200 -9.48 4.05 -6.83
CA SER A 200 -9.82 3.57 -8.18
C SER A 200 -8.64 2.79 -8.77
N PRO A 201 -8.74 1.46 -8.93
CA PRO A 201 -7.64 0.68 -9.50
C PRO A 201 -7.26 1.15 -10.91
N ALA A 202 -8.24 1.43 -11.77
CA ALA A 202 -8.01 1.88 -13.14
C ALA A 202 -7.29 3.26 -13.21
N ALA A 203 -7.53 4.14 -12.25
CA ALA A 203 -6.84 5.42 -12.17
C ALA A 203 -5.44 5.27 -11.58
N LEU A 204 -5.25 4.32 -10.64
CA LEU A 204 -3.95 4.09 -10.02
C LEU A 204 -2.97 3.40 -10.98
N ILE A 205 -3.40 2.41 -11.75
CA ILE A 205 -2.57 1.73 -12.76
C ILE A 205 -1.92 2.75 -13.71
N LYS A 206 -2.64 3.79 -14.12
CA LYS A 206 -2.11 4.86 -15.00
C LYS A 206 -1.06 5.77 -14.34
N ARG A 207 -0.88 5.69 -13.03
CA ARG A 207 -0.01 6.56 -12.23
C ARG A 207 1.04 5.81 -11.42
N ASP A 208 1.01 4.48 -11.48
CA ASP A 208 1.88 3.61 -10.70
C ASP A 208 2.41 2.49 -11.60
N SER A 209 3.65 2.65 -12.05
CA SER A 209 4.29 1.74 -12.99
C SER A 209 4.53 0.34 -12.41
N GLU A 210 4.68 0.23 -11.08
CA GLU A 210 4.85 -1.07 -10.44
C GLU A 210 3.53 -1.86 -10.41
N LEU A 211 2.40 -1.18 -10.16
CA LEU A 211 1.08 -1.80 -10.22
C LEU A 211 0.71 -2.17 -11.66
N GLU A 212 0.98 -1.29 -12.63
CA GLU A 212 0.79 -1.58 -14.05
C GLU A 212 1.58 -2.83 -14.46
N ARG A 213 2.88 -2.85 -14.18
CA ARG A 213 3.78 -3.97 -14.46
C ARG A 213 3.33 -5.28 -13.80
N PHE A 214 2.85 -5.22 -12.55
CA PHE A 214 2.28 -6.38 -11.88
C PHE A 214 1.07 -6.92 -12.63
N CYS A 215 0.12 -6.05 -12.98
CA CYS A 215 -1.09 -6.45 -13.68
C CYS A 215 -0.80 -7.02 -15.07
N GLU A 216 0.11 -6.41 -15.83
CA GLU A 216 0.53 -6.90 -17.15
C GLU A 216 1.14 -8.29 -17.06
N LYS A 217 2.13 -8.48 -16.18
CA LYS A 217 2.78 -9.79 -16.02
C LYS A 217 1.82 -10.91 -15.63
N VAL A 218 0.86 -10.63 -14.76
CA VAL A 218 -0.14 -11.62 -14.36
C VAL A 218 -1.09 -11.94 -15.51
N LYS A 219 -1.45 -10.94 -16.34
CA LYS A 219 -2.29 -11.13 -17.53
C LYS A 219 -1.57 -11.97 -18.59
N ASP A 220 -0.34 -11.61 -18.93
CA ASP A 220 0.47 -12.35 -19.90
C ASP A 220 0.62 -13.81 -19.49
N GLN A 221 0.92 -14.05 -18.22
CA GLN A 221 1.03 -15.40 -17.69
C GLN A 221 -0.29 -16.19 -17.76
N ALA A 222 -1.45 -15.54 -17.55
CA ALA A 222 -2.74 -16.19 -17.64
C ALA A 222 -3.14 -16.48 -19.10
N ASP A 223 -2.65 -15.69 -20.05
CA ASP A 223 -2.90 -15.89 -21.49
C ASP A 223 -2.02 -17.01 -22.08
N ASP A 224 -0.90 -17.33 -21.45
CA ASP A 224 0.04 -18.38 -21.85
C ASP A 224 -0.36 -19.79 -21.35
N MET A 225 -1.39 -19.91 -20.52
CA MET A 225 -1.87 -21.17 -19.93
C MET A 225 -3.04 -21.78 -20.73
#